data_1b692c85d79e7569703156789f7520a7
#
_entry.id   1b692c85d79e7569703156789f7520a7
#
_cell.length_a   1.000
_cell.length_b   1.000
_cell.length_c   1.000
_cell.angle_alpha   90.00
_cell.angle_beta   90.00
_cell.angle_gamma   90.00
#
_symmetry.space_group_name_H-M   'P 1'
#
loop_
_entity.id
_entity.type
_entity.pdbx_description
1 polymer ?
#
loop_
_entity_poly.entity_id
_entity_poly.type
_entity_poly.pdbx_seq_one_letter_code
_entity_poly.pdbx_strand_id
1 'polypeptide(L)'
;SGSDRLPSEVINNSDFIKVRQQLRNDEWPTGCIDCQIQEEAGLSSYRTRSLSHSLISKPDYDSDIVHIKDLQLKMTRACNYNCRHCDSASNSGFEKYGRDFPDIETKLKNEFQFGHISKPKEKIMIPTSEVMNDLFENVIPDVEAIEFSGGEPFYTRDMYKTLQRMIDDPTVDTKKISLIYNTNMSMLEYKGYSVKPLWPHFKGVHVTVSLDGTGKLFNYFRTGGDYQN
;
A
#
# COMPACT_ATOMS: atom_id res chain seq x y z
N SER A 1 -1.97 -17.11 13.75
CA SER A 1 -2.45 -15.73 13.83
C SER A 1 -1.25 -14.79 13.83
N GLY A 2 -1.02 -14.08 12.72
CA GLY A 2 0.15 -13.22 12.54
C GLY A 2 -0.10 -11.74 12.85
N SER A 3 -1.14 -11.40 13.63
CA SER A 3 -1.60 -10.02 13.81
C SER A 3 -0.94 -9.24 14.95
N ASP A 4 -0.11 -9.88 15.78
CA ASP A 4 0.38 -9.29 17.02
C ASP A 4 1.91 -9.04 17.01
N ARG A 5 2.58 -9.26 15.87
CA ARG A 5 4.02 -9.01 15.75
C ARG A 5 4.29 -7.65 15.13
N LEU A 6 5.28 -6.95 15.66
CA LEU A 6 5.75 -5.69 15.10
C LEU A 6 6.49 -5.91 13.77
N PRO A 7 6.46 -4.96 12.84
CA PRO A 7 7.18 -5.04 11.57
C PRO A 7 8.67 -5.42 11.73
N SER A 8 9.37 -4.83 12.68
CA SER A 8 10.78 -5.13 12.97
C SER A 8 11.03 -6.58 13.37
N GLU A 9 10.09 -7.19 14.10
CA GLU A 9 10.18 -8.59 14.52
C GLU A 9 9.95 -9.57 13.35
N VAL A 10 9.18 -9.15 12.34
CA VAL A 10 8.81 -9.99 11.20
C VAL A 10 9.90 -9.99 10.14
N ILE A 11 10.44 -8.83 9.78
CA ILE A 11 11.31 -8.63 8.61
C ILE A 11 12.51 -9.57 8.60
N ASN A 12 13.12 -9.81 9.76
CA ASN A 12 14.32 -10.63 9.91
C ASN A 12 14.11 -11.85 10.84
N ASN A 13 12.87 -12.35 10.92
CA ASN A 13 12.64 -13.61 11.64
C ASN A 13 13.20 -14.82 10.88
N SER A 14 13.29 -15.97 11.56
CA SER A 14 13.87 -17.20 11.01
C SER A 14 13.18 -17.69 9.73
N ASP A 15 11.85 -17.48 9.61
CA ASP A 15 11.10 -17.93 8.44
C ASP A 15 11.45 -17.10 7.20
N PHE A 16 11.52 -15.76 7.33
CA PHE A 16 11.92 -14.88 6.24
C PHE A 16 13.41 -15.02 5.89
N ILE A 17 14.28 -15.25 6.87
CA ILE A 17 15.70 -15.58 6.62
C ILE A 17 15.80 -16.86 5.79
N LYS A 18 15.08 -17.92 6.16
CA LYS A 18 15.06 -19.18 5.42
C LYS A 18 14.58 -19.00 3.97
N VAL A 19 13.50 -18.20 3.75
CA VAL A 19 13.00 -17.90 2.41
C VAL A 19 14.08 -17.21 1.57
N ARG A 20 14.80 -16.23 2.13
CA ARG A 20 15.89 -15.55 1.42
C ARG A 20 17.05 -16.49 1.11
N GLN A 21 17.42 -17.38 2.03
CA GLN A 21 18.45 -18.39 1.81
C GLN A 21 18.07 -19.36 0.70
N GLN A 22 16.82 -19.85 0.67
CA GLN A 22 16.34 -20.71 -0.40
C GLN A 22 16.45 -20.00 -1.76
N LEU A 23 15.95 -18.77 -1.88
CA LEU A 23 16.03 -18.01 -3.13
C LEU A 23 17.46 -17.73 -3.61
N ARG A 24 18.42 -17.55 -2.70
CA ARG A 24 19.85 -17.42 -3.04
C ARG A 24 20.47 -18.73 -3.55
N ASN A 25 19.95 -19.86 -3.11
CA ASN A 25 20.38 -21.17 -3.54
C ASN A 25 19.62 -21.67 -4.79
N ASP A 26 18.92 -20.78 -5.50
CA ASP A 26 18.04 -21.12 -6.63
C ASP A 26 16.91 -22.11 -6.29
N GLU A 27 16.53 -22.17 -5.00
CA GLU A 27 15.41 -22.95 -4.52
C GLU A 27 14.15 -22.07 -4.43
N TRP A 28 13.02 -22.58 -4.94
CA TRP A 28 11.75 -21.86 -4.83
C TRP A 28 10.99 -22.22 -3.54
N PRO A 29 10.78 -21.26 -2.62
CA PRO A 29 9.91 -21.48 -1.48
C PRO A 29 8.46 -21.71 -1.92
N THR A 30 7.72 -22.55 -1.18
CA THR A 30 6.33 -22.90 -1.51
C THR A 30 5.41 -21.67 -1.67
N GLY A 31 5.64 -20.60 -0.89
CA GLY A 31 4.89 -19.35 -0.99
C GLY A 31 5.20 -18.50 -2.23
N CYS A 32 6.21 -18.87 -3.03
CA CYS A 32 6.68 -18.10 -4.19
C CYS A 32 6.25 -18.71 -5.53
N ILE A 33 5.34 -19.70 -5.53
CA ILE A 33 4.92 -20.46 -6.71
C ILE A 33 4.40 -19.59 -7.85
N ASP A 34 3.65 -18.51 -7.56
CA ASP A 34 3.10 -17.64 -8.59
C ASP A 34 4.20 -16.87 -9.33
N CYS A 35 5.23 -16.42 -8.62
CA CYS A 35 6.40 -15.81 -9.24
C CYS A 35 7.19 -16.82 -10.05
N GLN A 36 7.38 -18.05 -9.52
CA GLN A 36 8.06 -19.14 -10.20
C GLN A 36 7.41 -19.44 -11.55
N ILE A 37 6.10 -19.70 -11.57
CA ILE A 37 5.35 -20.01 -12.80
C ILE A 37 5.50 -18.90 -13.85
N GLN A 38 5.43 -17.63 -13.43
CA GLN A 38 5.59 -16.51 -14.35
C GLN A 38 7.00 -16.45 -14.94
N GLU A 39 8.03 -16.60 -14.10
CA GLU A 39 9.44 -16.51 -14.53
C GLU A 39 9.84 -17.70 -15.40
N GLU A 40 9.41 -18.92 -15.09
CA GLU A 40 9.61 -20.10 -15.94
C GLU A 40 8.91 -19.98 -17.31
N ALA A 41 7.79 -19.26 -17.37
CA ALA A 41 7.11 -18.92 -18.63
C ALA A 41 7.76 -17.73 -19.38
N GLY A 42 8.88 -17.18 -18.90
CA GLY A 42 9.53 -16.01 -19.48
C GLY A 42 8.80 -14.69 -19.25
N LEU A 43 7.88 -14.64 -18.30
CA LEU A 43 7.10 -13.45 -17.96
C LEU A 43 7.74 -12.70 -16.79
N SER A 44 7.42 -11.41 -16.68
CA SER A 44 7.84 -10.59 -15.55
C SER A 44 6.94 -10.87 -14.34
N SER A 45 7.53 -11.35 -13.24
CA SER A 45 6.86 -11.56 -11.96
C SER A 45 6.83 -10.30 -11.10
N TYR A 46 6.08 -10.34 -9.99
CA TYR A 46 6.14 -9.27 -8.99
C TYR A 46 7.57 -9.13 -8.42
N ARG A 47 8.27 -10.24 -8.18
CA ARG A 47 9.65 -10.26 -7.69
C ARG A 47 10.60 -9.55 -8.65
N THR A 48 10.58 -9.90 -9.93
CA THR A 48 11.49 -9.30 -10.92
C THR A 48 11.19 -7.82 -11.16
N ARG A 49 9.91 -7.41 -11.11
CA ARG A 49 9.55 -5.98 -11.16
C ARG A 49 10.05 -5.21 -9.93
N SER A 50 9.94 -5.79 -8.74
CA SER A 50 10.44 -5.17 -7.51
C SER A 50 11.95 -4.99 -7.54
N LEU A 51 12.70 -5.97 -8.08
CA LEU A 51 14.16 -5.87 -8.24
C LEU A 51 14.60 -4.80 -9.23
N SER A 52 13.73 -4.41 -10.15
CA SER A 52 13.98 -3.35 -11.14
C SER A 52 13.46 -1.97 -10.72
N HIS A 53 12.98 -1.82 -9.47
CA HIS A 53 12.42 -0.57 -8.98
C HIS A 53 13.47 0.54 -8.93
N SER A 54 13.28 1.59 -9.75
CA SER A 54 14.30 2.62 -10.01
C SER A 54 14.49 3.62 -8.87
N LEU A 55 13.58 3.66 -7.90
CA LEU A 55 13.60 4.65 -6.80
C LEU A 55 14.41 4.18 -5.60
N ILE A 56 14.74 2.90 -5.53
CA ILE A 56 15.47 2.30 -4.42
C ILE A 56 16.84 1.77 -4.85
N SER A 57 17.78 1.75 -3.92
CA SER A 57 19.08 1.11 -4.11
C SER A 57 18.93 -0.41 -4.18
N LYS A 58 19.86 -1.06 -4.88
CA LYS A 58 19.88 -2.53 -4.90
C LYS A 58 20.15 -3.06 -3.49
N PRO A 59 19.43 -4.10 -3.06
CA PRO A 59 19.70 -4.73 -1.77
C PRO A 59 21.05 -5.47 -1.79
N ASP A 60 21.61 -5.68 -0.61
CA ASP A 60 22.69 -6.62 -0.42
C ASP A 60 22.11 -8.04 -0.47
N TYR A 61 22.36 -8.73 -1.57
CA TYR A 61 21.84 -10.09 -1.79
C TYR A 61 22.57 -11.16 -0.94
N ASP A 62 23.74 -10.86 -0.41
CA ASP A 62 24.53 -11.81 0.37
C ASP A 62 24.18 -11.77 1.86
N SER A 63 23.50 -10.74 2.32
CA SER A 63 23.09 -10.60 3.72
C SER A 63 21.82 -11.38 4.06
N ASP A 64 21.83 -12.08 5.19
CA ASP A 64 20.63 -12.66 5.81
C ASP A 64 19.74 -11.60 6.47
N ILE A 65 20.35 -10.51 6.91
CA ILE A 65 19.67 -9.37 7.51
C ILE A 65 19.40 -8.34 6.42
N VAL A 66 18.16 -7.92 6.30
CA VAL A 66 17.74 -6.93 5.30
C VAL A 66 17.12 -5.72 5.97
N HIS A 67 17.27 -4.59 5.32
CA HIS A 67 16.61 -3.33 5.64
C HIS A 67 15.53 -3.04 4.58
N ILE A 68 14.34 -2.66 5.03
CA ILE A 68 13.25 -2.32 4.11
C ILE A 68 13.56 -1.00 3.42
N LYS A 69 13.60 -1.04 2.08
CA LYS A 69 13.85 0.13 1.23
C LYS A 69 12.59 0.72 0.63
N ASP A 70 11.56 -0.10 0.45
CA ASP A 70 10.27 0.27 -0.12
C ASP A 70 9.16 -0.12 0.85
N LEU A 71 8.37 0.87 1.30
CA LEU A 71 7.34 0.70 2.33
C LEU A 71 6.00 1.22 1.82
N GLN A 72 4.99 0.36 1.76
CA GLN A 72 3.63 0.79 1.50
C GLN A 72 2.86 1.03 2.80
N LEU A 73 2.34 2.23 2.98
CA LEU A 73 1.53 2.64 4.12
C LEU A 73 0.07 2.90 3.71
N LYS A 74 -0.85 2.19 4.35
CA LYS A 74 -2.29 2.39 4.22
C LYS A 74 -2.82 3.04 5.48
N MET A 75 -2.83 4.37 5.50
CA MET A 75 -3.15 5.17 6.69
C MET A 75 -4.65 5.28 6.97
N THR A 76 -5.49 4.93 6.01
CA THR A 76 -6.95 5.06 6.16
C THR A 76 -7.69 4.16 5.18
N ARG A 77 -8.91 3.81 5.55
CA ARG A 77 -9.93 3.24 4.65
C ARG A 77 -10.98 4.28 4.27
N ALA A 78 -10.92 5.47 4.88
CA ALA A 78 -11.82 6.55 4.49
C ALA A 78 -11.46 7.10 3.11
N CYS A 79 -12.48 7.36 2.30
CA CYS A 79 -12.36 7.97 0.99
C CYS A 79 -13.51 8.93 0.79
N ASN A 80 -13.26 10.02 0.09
CA ASN A 80 -14.31 10.98 -0.30
C ASN A 80 -15.09 10.55 -1.54
N TYR A 81 -14.63 9.48 -2.25
CA TYR A 81 -15.35 8.85 -3.37
C TYR A 81 -15.87 7.46 -3.01
N ASN A 82 -16.91 7.01 -3.72
CA ASN A 82 -17.47 5.67 -3.66
C ASN A 82 -17.44 5.04 -5.07
N CYS A 83 -16.24 4.81 -5.58
CA CYS A 83 -16.03 4.31 -6.93
C CYS A 83 -16.68 2.94 -7.14
N ARG A 84 -17.32 2.71 -8.30
CA ARG A 84 -18.09 1.48 -8.59
C ARG A 84 -17.26 0.20 -8.59
N HIS A 85 -15.96 0.30 -8.85
CA HIS A 85 -15.01 -0.83 -8.84
C HIS A 85 -14.29 -1.01 -7.50
N CYS A 86 -14.60 -0.19 -6.49
CA CYS A 86 -14.02 -0.28 -5.15
C CYS A 86 -14.83 -1.22 -4.25
N ASP A 87 -14.21 -1.72 -3.19
CA ASP A 87 -14.80 -2.64 -2.23
C ASP A 87 -14.80 -2.10 -0.79
N SER A 88 -15.55 -2.79 0.08
CA SER A 88 -15.64 -2.44 1.51
C SER A 88 -14.36 -2.72 2.30
N ALA A 89 -13.45 -3.55 1.79
CA ALA A 89 -12.15 -3.79 2.42
C ALA A 89 -11.25 -2.55 2.30
N SER A 90 -11.32 -1.88 1.14
CA SER A 90 -10.49 -0.73 0.81
C SER A 90 -11.14 0.62 1.14
N ASN A 91 -12.48 0.69 1.17
CA ASN A 91 -13.22 1.93 1.41
C ASN A 91 -14.33 1.73 2.45
N SER A 92 -14.19 2.40 3.59
CA SER A 92 -15.19 2.34 4.68
C SER A 92 -16.55 2.91 4.31
N GLY A 93 -16.65 3.75 3.25
CA GLY A 93 -17.90 4.26 2.73
C GLY A 93 -18.87 3.17 2.25
N PHE A 94 -18.35 1.98 1.89
CA PHE A 94 -19.16 0.84 1.46
C PHE A 94 -19.67 -0.03 2.61
N GLU A 95 -19.21 0.19 3.84
CA GLU A 95 -19.66 -0.64 4.99
C GLU A 95 -21.19 -0.58 5.20
N LYS A 96 -21.79 0.57 4.92
CA LYS A 96 -23.24 0.71 5.00
C LYS A 96 -23.99 -0.14 3.96
N TYR A 97 -23.44 -0.27 2.75
CA TYR A 97 -24.07 -1.06 1.68
C TYR A 97 -23.91 -2.57 1.93
N GLY A 98 -22.77 -3.01 2.46
CA GLY A 98 -22.58 -4.42 2.84
C GLY A 98 -23.49 -4.88 3.96
N ARG A 99 -24.00 -3.96 4.82
CA ARG A 99 -25.04 -4.25 5.81
C ARG A 99 -26.44 -4.32 5.21
N ASP A 100 -26.69 -3.51 4.17
CA ASP A 100 -28.01 -3.41 3.53
C ASP A 100 -28.25 -4.53 2.50
N PHE A 101 -27.20 -5.20 2.03
CA PHE A 101 -27.28 -6.23 1.01
C PHE A 101 -26.45 -7.50 1.34
N PRO A 102 -26.66 -8.13 2.52
CA PRO A 102 -25.89 -9.31 2.93
C PRO A 102 -26.06 -10.51 1.98
N ASP A 103 -27.18 -10.56 1.24
CA ASP A 103 -27.53 -11.67 0.35
C ASP A 103 -26.92 -11.55 -1.07
N ILE A 104 -26.47 -10.35 -1.47
CA ILE A 104 -25.91 -10.17 -2.83
C ILE A 104 -24.58 -10.92 -2.98
N GLU A 105 -23.69 -10.86 -1.99
CA GLU A 105 -22.44 -11.65 -2.02
C GLU A 105 -22.73 -13.16 -2.09
N THR A 106 -23.70 -13.61 -1.33
CA THR A 106 -24.10 -15.02 -1.29
C THR A 106 -24.75 -15.46 -2.61
N LYS A 107 -25.60 -14.63 -3.21
CA LYS A 107 -26.21 -14.87 -4.51
C LYS A 107 -25.18 -14.89 -5.63
N LEU A 108 -24.26 -13.91 -5.67
CA LEU A 108 -23.19 -13.87 -6.68
C LEU A 108 -22.24 -15.07 -6.56
N LYS A 109 -21.95 -15.54 -5.36
CA LYS A 109 -21.18 -16.78 -5.14
C LYS A 109 -21.88 -18.01 -5.69
N ASN A 110 -23.19 -18.08 -5.56
CA ASN A 110 -23.99 -19.25 -5.98
C ASN A 110 -24.34 -19.24 -7.47
N GLU A 111 -24.58 -18.07 -8.07
CA GLU A 111 -25.04 -17.96 -9.45
C GLU A 111 -23.91 -17.97 -10.49
N PHE A 112 -22.74 -17.47 -10.15
CA PHE A 112 -21.66 -17.29 -11.14
C PHE A 112 -20.53 -18.31 -11.04
N GLN A 113 -20.55 -19.28 -10.12
CA GLN A 113 -19.50 -20.30 -9.95
C GLN A 113 -18.06 -19.76 -10.11
N PHE A 114 -17.84 -18.48 -9.83
CA PHE A 114 -16.51 -17.94 -9.73
C PHE A 114 -15.83 -18.58 -8.51
N GLY A 115 -15.17 -19.72 -8.74
CA GLY A 115 -14.49 -20.52 -7.72
C GLY A 115 -13.41 -19.78 -6.92
N HIS A 116 -13.27 -18.49 -7.13
CA HIS A 116 -12.36 -17.58 -6.47
C HIS A 116 -12.97 -16.21 -6.16
N ILE A 117 -14.28 -16.11 -5.88
CA ILE A 117 -14.71 -15.00 -5.04
C ILE A 117 -14.11 -15.33 -3.66
N SER A 118 -12.90 -14.84 -3.47
CA SER A 118 -12.15 -14.92 -2.24
C SER A 118 -13.07 -14.62 -1.05
N LYS A 119 -12.82 -15.29 0.08
CA LYS A 119 -13.32 -14.90 1.41
C LYS A 119 -13.41 -13.38 1.47
N PRO A 120 -14.40 -12.79 2.15
CA PRO A 120 -14.48 -11.34 2.31
C PRO A 120 -13.07 -10.85 2.57
N LYS A 121 -12.54 -9.99 1.67
CA LYS A 121 -11.18 -9.49 1.81
C LYS A 121 -11.06 -8.98 3.23
N GLU A 122 -10.09 -9.47 3.96
CA GLU A 122 -9.81 -8.94 5.29
C GLU A 122 -9.68 -7.42 5.17
N LYS A 123 -10.34 -6.71 6.08
CA LYS A 123 -10.27 -5.25 6.08
C LYS A 123 -8.81 -4.83 6.15
N ILE A 124 -8.42 -3.90 5.30
CA ILE A 124 -7.07 -3.31 5.37
C ILE A 124 -6.84 -2.84 6.79
N MET A 125 -5.80 -3.37 7.41
CA MET A 125 -5.37 -2.95 8.74
C MET A 125 -4.73 -1.56 8.66
N ILE A 126 -5.25 -0.64 9.46
CA ILE A 126 -4.63 0.66 9.66
C ILE A 126 -3.57 0.49 10.76
N PRO A 127 -2.34 0.99 10.56
CA PRO A 127 -1.30 0.88 11.56
C PRO A 127 -1.73 1.47 12.91
N THR A 128 -1.54 0.72 13.97
CA THR A 128 -1.72 1.23 15.34
C THR A 128 -0.60 2.19 15.72
N SER A 129 -0.74 2.93 16.82
CA SER A 129 0.34 3.78 17.32
C SER A 129 1.61 2.99 17.66
N GLU A 130 1.46 1.76 18.15
CA GLU A 130 2.57 0.85 18.45
C GLU A 130 3.32 0.44 17.18
N VAL A 131 2.60 -0.01 16.14
CA VAL A 131 3.17 -0.32 14.82
C VAL A 131 3.85 0.90 14.21
N MET A 132 3.25 2.09 14.31
CA MET A 132 3.86 3.31 13.79
C MET A 132 5.14 3.68 14.54
N ASN A 133 5.20 3.48 15.85
CA ASN A 133 6.43 3.72 16.62
C ASN A 133 7.53 2.73 16.23
N ASP A 134 7.22 1.44 16.13
CA ASP A 134 8.19 0.45 15.65
C ASP A 134 8.71 0.78 14.25
N LEU A 135 7.84 1.20 13.33
CA LEU A 135 8.24 1.64 11.99
C LEU A 135 9.22 2.83 12.05
N PHE A 136 8.97 3.82 12.89
CA PHE A 136 9.84 4.99 13.02
C PHE A 136 11.18 4.65 13.66
N GLU A 137 11.20 3.76 14.64
CA GLU A 137 12.42 3.37 15.36
C GLU A 137 13.29 2.40 14.56
N ASN A 138 12.68 1.48 13.79
CA ASN A 138 13.37 0.30 13.27
C ASN A 138 13.31 0.13 11.75
N VAL A 139 12.48 0.89 11.02
CA VAL A 139 12.26 0.68 9.59
C VAL A 139 12.47 1.96 8.78
N ILE A 140 11.77 3.04 9.10
CA ILE A 140 11.77 4.29 8.32
C ILE A 140 13.16 4.91 8.13
N PRO A 141 14.12 4.82 9.07
CA PRO A 141 15.46 5.36 8.86
C PRO A 141 16.20 4.78 7.64
N ASP A 142 15.87 3.56 7.23
CA ASP A 142 16.49 2.86 6.09
C ASP A 142 15.67 2.94 4.79
N VAL A 143 14.46 3.49 4.85
CA VAL A 143 13.53 3.53 3.70
C VAL A 143 13.96 4.57 2.67
N GLU A 144 13.86 4.21 1.39
CA GLU A 144 14.17 5.08 0.25
C GLU A 144 12.91 5.43 -0.59
N ALA A 145 11.83 4.64 -0.46
CA ALA A 145 10.55 4.92 -1.09
C ALA A 145 9.40 4.62 -0.13
N ILE A 146 8.41 5.51 -0.05
CA ILE A 146 7.19 5.29 0.73
C ILE A 146 5.99 5.53 -0.18
N GLU A 147 5.18 4.48 -0.35
CA GLU A 147 3.92 4.54 -1.07
C GLU A 147 2.76 4.74 -0.09
N PHE A 148 2.00 5.81 -0.28
CA PHE A 148 0.74 6.05 0.42
C PHE A 148 -0.43 5.62 -0.45
N SER A 149 -1.23 4.70 0.09
CA SER A 149 -2.43 4.16 -0.56
C SER A 149 -3.55 3.94 0.48
N GLY A 150 -4.59 3.22 0.14
CA GLY A 150 -5.69 2.90 1.03
C GLY A 150 -7.04 3.35 0.47
N GLY A 151 -7.87 4.04 1.26
CA GLY A 151 -9.05 4.73 0.77
C GLY A 151 -8.63 5.91 -0.11
N GLU A 152 -8.53 7.11 0.46
CA GLU A 152 -7.86 8.25 -0.18
C GLU A 152 -6.74 8.72 0.77
N PRO A 153 -5.47 8.66 0.36
CA PRO A 153 -4.36 9.02 1.24
C PRO A 153 -4.42 10.47 1.74
N PHE A 154 -4.92 11.39 0.95
CA PHE A 154 -5.08 12.79 1.38
C PHE A 154 -6.33 13.04 2.23
N TYR A 155 -7.20 12.05 2.42
CA TYR A 155 -8.43 12.17 3.22
C TYR A 155 -8.24 11.70 4.67
N THR A 156 -7.03 11.86 5.22
CA THR A 156 -6.73 11.57 6.63
C THR A 156 -5.68 12.52 7.18
N ARG A 157 -5.80 12.92 8.45
CA ARG A 157 -4.77 13.72 9.13
C ARG A 157 -3.48 12.93 9.38
N ASP A 158 -3.58 11.62 9.52
CA ASP A 158 -2.46 10.78 9.96
C ASP A 158 -1.36 10.72 8.91
N MET A 159 -1.70 10.74 7.61
CA MET A 159 -0.70 10.84 6.54
C MET A 159 0.14 12.12 6.68
N TYR A 160 -0.50 13.29 6.86
CA TYR A 160 0.22 14.56 7.02
C TYR A 160 1.09 14.59 8.28
N LYS A 161 0.56 14.07 9.42
CA LYS A 161 1.31 13.95 10.66
C LYS A 161 2.52 13.02 10.53
N THR A 162 2.37 11.94 9.76
CA THR A 162 3.46 11.01 9.47
C THR A 162 4.57 11.69 8.68
N LEU A 163 4.24 12.46 7.64
CA LEU A 163 5.22 13.26 6.91
C LEU A 163 5.91 14.29 7.81
N GLN A 164 5.15 15.00 8.63
CA GLN A 164 5.73 15.98 9.57
C GLN A 164 6.66 15.30 10.56
N ARG A 165 6.26 14.15 11.14
CA ARG A 165 7.12 13.38 12.05
C ARG A 165 8.43 12.95 11.39
N MET A 166 8.40 12.53 10.10
CA MET A 166 9.61 12.19 9.35
C MET A 166 10.56 13.40 9.19
N ILE A 167 9.99 14.58 8.97
CA ILE A 167 10.76 15.82 8.81
C ILE A 167 11.41 16.23 10.14
N ASP A 168 10.70 16.04 11.25
CA ASP A 168 11.13 16.47 12.59
C ASP A 168 12.07 15.44 13.25
N ASP A 169 12.09 14.19 12.77
CA ASP A 169 12.90 13.10 13.33
C ASP A 169 14.34 13.16 12.80
N PRO A 170 15.35 13.41 13.64
CA PRO A 170 16.74 13.53 13.22
C PRO A 170 17.36 12.22 12.73
N THR A 171 16.73 11.09 12.98
CA THR A 171 17.19 9.76 12.49
C THR A 171 16.75 9.50 11.06
N VAL A 172 15.81 10.29 10.53
CA VAL A 172 15.21 10.10 9.20
C VAL A 172 15.81 11.09 8.20
N ASP A 173 16.57 10.60 7.23
CA ASP A 173 17.06 11.42 6.12
C ASP A 173 15.98 11.51 5.01
N THR A 174 15.07 12.45 5.15
CA THR A 174 13.98 12.66 4.17
C THR A 174 14.48 12.93 2.75
N LYS A 175 15.73 13.42 2.59
CA LYS A 175 16.33 13.67 1.26
C LYS A 175 16.69 12.40 0.51
N LYS A 176 16.65 11.25 1.14
CA LYS A 176 16.77 9.93 0.50
C LYS A 176 15.41 9.34 0.11
N ILE A 177 14.32 9.82 0.70
CA ILE A 177 12.98 9.21 0.59
C ILE A 177 12.21 9.82 -0.57
N SER A 178 11.78 8.99 -1.52
CA SER A 178 10.80 9.32 -2.54
C SER A 178 9.39 9.00 -2.04
N LEU A 179 8.46 9.95 -2.15
CA LEU A 179 7.05 9.73 -1.82
C LEU A 179 6.30 9.30 -3.06
N ILE A 180 5.45 8.28 -2.93
CA ILE A 180 4.61 7.74 -3.99
C ILE A 180 3.16 7.79 -3.51
N TYR A 181 2.25 8.29 -4.33
CA TYR A 181 0.83 8.35 -4.02
C TYR A 181 0.00 7.69 -5.10
N ASN A 182 -0.94 6.83 -4.69
CA ASN A 182 -2.07 6.41 -5.52
C ASN A 182 -3.31 7.10 -5.00
N THR A 183 -3.83 8.08 -5.73
CA THR A 183 -4.84 9.02 -5.26
C THR A 183 -5.87 9.36 -6.33
N ASN A 184 -7.07 9.75 -5.91
CA ASN A 184 -8.06 10.36 -6.80
C ASN A 184 -7.75 11.84 -7.11
N MET A 185 -6.74 12.41 -6.47
CA MET A 185 -6.22 13.77 -6.64
C MET A 185 -7.26 14.87 -6.45
N SER A 186 -8.34 14.63 -5.74
CA SER A 186 -9.39 15.63 -5.51
C SER A 186 -9.02 16.69 -4.49
N MET A 187 -7.96 16.45 -3.70
CA MET A 187 -7.50 17.38 -2.68
C MET A 187 -6.01 17.20 -2.38
N LEU A 188 -5.37 18.30 -1.96
CA LEU A 188 -4.00 18.33 -1.41
C LEU A 188 -3.99 18.87 0.02
N GLU A 189 -5.16 19.21 0.54
CA GLU A 189 -5.36 19.78 1.86
C GLU A 189 -6.55 19.12 2.55
N TYR A 190 -6.40 18.83 3.85
CA TYR A 190 -7.47 18.21 4.64
C TYR A 190 -7.47 18.72 6.07
N LYS A 191 -8.59 19.35 6.48
CA LYS A 191 -8.81 19.83 7.85
C LYS A 191 -7.65 20.69 8.39
N GLY A 192 -7.13 21.60 7.56
CA GLY A 192 -6.06 22.52 7.90
C GLY A 192 -4.64 21.97 7.73
N TYR A 193 -4.49 20.73 7.28
CA TYR A 193 -3.19 20.14 6.90
C TYR A 193 -3.00 20.24 5.38
N SER A 194 -1.76 20.53 4.93
CA SER A 194 -1.41 20.61 3.50
C SER A 194 -0.11 19.86 3.23
N VAL A 195 -0.02 19.20 2.07
CA VAL A 195 1.23 18.56 1.63
C VAL A 195 2.20 19.55 0.99
N LYS A 196 1.73 20.70 0.54
CA LYS A 196 2.54 21.69 -0.19
C LYS A 196 3.81 22.11 0.56
N PRO A 197 3.76 22.44 1.88
CA PRO A 197 4.97 22.77 2.63
C PRO A 197 5.82 21.54 2.99
N LEU A 198 5.25 20.32 2.96
CA LEU A 198 5.95 19.11 3.39
C LEU A 198 6.77 18.47 2.26
N TRP A 199 6.23 18.41 1.06
CA TRP A 199 6.86 17.75 -0.10
C TRP A 199 8.28 18.23 -0.43
N PRO A 200 8.63 19.52 -0.33
CA PRO A 200 9.99 20.00 -0.61
C PRO A 200 11.07 19.41 0.30
N HIS A 201 10.71 18.81 1.43
CA HIS A 201 11.64 18.15 2.34
C HIS A 201 12.11 16.79 1.87
N PHE A 202 11.40 16.15 0.91
CA PHE A 202 11.70 14.81 0.42
C PHE A 202 12.53 14.82 -0.86
N LYS A 203 13.09 13.66 -1.24
CA LYS A 203 13.88 13.46 -2.47
C LYS A 203 13.05 13.73 -3.72
N GLY A 204 11.81 13.27 -3.73
CA GLY A 204 10.90 13.43 -4.87
C GLY A 204 9.48 13.03 -4.50
N VAL A 205 8.51 13.43 -5.33
CA VAL A 205 7.10 13.10 -5.17
C VAL A 205 6.56 12.56 -6.48
N HIS A 206 6.05 11.35 -6.46
CA HIS A 206 5.45 10.65 -7.58
C HIS A 206 3.96 10.46 -7.31
N VAL A 207 3.12 10.94 -8.20
CA VAL A 207 1.67 10.88 -8.02
C VAL A 207 1.05 10.11 -9.18
N THR A 208 0.42 8.99 -8.87
CA THR A 208 -0.43 8.25 -9.79
C THR A 208 -1.88 8.68 -9.56
N VAL A 209 -2.42 9.39 -10.54
CA VAL A 209 -3.81 9.88 -10.48
C VAL A 209 -4.74 8.80 -11.02
N SER A 210 -5.71 8.43 -10.20
CA SER A 210 -6.72 7.43 -10.55
C SER A 210 -7.83 8.05 -11.39
N LEU A 211 -7.81 7.82 -12.69
CA LEU A 211 -8.83 8.24 -13.67
C LEU A 211 -9.36 7.01 -14.39
N ASP A 212 -10.67 6.83 -14.48
CA ASP A 212 -11.28 5.71 -15.21
C ASP A 212 -12.02 6.20 -16.47
N GLY A 213 -11.68 7.40 -16.94
CA GLY A 213 -12.25 8.05 -18.08
C GLY A 213 -12.36 9.55 -17.88
N THR A 214 -13.05 10.25 -18.80
CA THR A 214 -13.23 11.70 -18.78
C THR A 214 -14.72 12.05 -18.78
N GLY A 215 -15.07 13.26 -18.33
CA GLY A 215 -16.41 13.79 -18.34
C GLY A 215 -17.43 12.88 -17.65
N LYS A 216 -18.52 12.52 -18.35
CA LYS A 216 -19.59 11.67 -17.79
C LYS A 216 -19.12 10.27 -17.41
N LEU A 217 -18.09 9.73 -18.08
CA LEU A 217 -17.54 8.41 -17.78
C LEU A 217 -16.81 8.44 -16.43
N PHE A 218 -16.01 9.46 -16.17
CA PHE A 218 -15.41 9.69 -14.87
C PHE A 218 -16.48 9.73 -13.76
N ASN A 219 -17.49 10.59 -13.91
CA ASN A 219 -18.56 10.73 -12.91
C ASN A 219 -19.34 9.42 -12.69
N TYR A 220 -19.45 8.58 -13.71
CA TYR A 220 -20.09 7.27 -13.60
C TYR A 220 -19.27 6.29 -12.77
N PHE A 221 -17.95 6.15 -13.02
CA PHE A 221 -17.10 5.23 -12.30
C PHE A 221 -16.68 5.76 -10.93
N ARG A 222 -16.41 7.05 -10.81
CA ARG A 222 -15.91 7.76 -9.63
C ARG A 222 -17.02 8.47 -8.88
N THR A 223 -18.01 7.70 -8.39
CA THR A 223 -19.16 8.24 -7.67
C THR A 223 -18.72 9.13 -6.50
N GLY A 224 -19.20 10.37 -6.47
CA GLY A 224 -18.79 11.42 -5.52
C GLY A 224 -17.72 12.36 -6.07
N GLY A 225 -17.11 12.05 -7.21
CA GLY A 225 -16.24 12.95 -7.96
C GLY A 225 -17.01 13.77 -8.98
N ASP A 226 -16.43 14.91 -9.35
CA ASP A 226 -16.88 15.73 -10.46
C ASP A 226 -15.69 16.03 -11.36
N TYR A 227 -15.77 15.62 -12.64
CA TYR A 227 -14.67 15.78 -13.59
C TYR A 227 -14.35 17.24 -13.92
N GLN A 228 -15.29 18.16 -13.68
CA GLN A 228 -15.12 19.59 -13.99
C GLN A 228 -14.45 20.37 -12.84
N ASN A 229 -14.34 19.77 -11.67
CA ASN A 229 -13.70 20.33 -10.48
C ASN A 229 -12.45 19.55 -10.11
#